data_5074d8c0f60903b1d2bba4e887ceb31d
#
_entry.id   5074d8c0f60903b1d2bba4e887ceb31d
#
_cell.length_a   1.000
_cell.length_b   1.000
_cell.length_c   1.000
_cell.angle_alpha   90.00
_cell.angle_beta   90.00
_cell.angle_gamma   90.00
#
_symmetry.space_group_name_H-M   'P 1'
#
loop_
_entity.id
_entity.type
_entity.pdbx_description
1 polymer ?
#
loop_
_entity_poly.entity_id
_entity_poly.type
_entity_poly.pdbx_seq_one_letter_code
_entity_poly.pdbx_strand_id
1 'polypeptide(L)'
;RRTVVYIFLTLFCIAFLAIMSASTSPLFVDYCDGDSSIFMLIGKAISMGKNVYTDYFDHKGPILFYLNALGFYMTGSKTGVFIIQCVFLSLTSIFMYKTARIFAKTFASIICVIVTILAFASTISDGNLSEEYCMLFCMIPIYLSIKHITKNPDTPHPKRYMFVYGVCFAACAFIRINNGIMIGGIVLVTLVTDFISENIKEAFLNVLMFILGILAAAVPICLFFLIKGTLSDMIFATFTFNFMYASEGSAEKNSGA
;
A
#
# COMPACT_ATOMS: atom_id res chain seq x y z
N ARG A 1 0.66 -26.09 -12.39
CA ARG A 1 -0.75 -25.71 -12.12
C ARG A 1 -0.88 -24.36 -11.40
N ARG A 2 -0.08 -24.07 -10.34
CA ARG A 2 -0.10 -22.77 -9.64
C ARG A 2 0.38 -21.62 -10.54
N THR A 3 1.46 -21.84 -11.29
CA THR A 3 2.00 -20.85 -12.23
C THR A 3 0.97 -20.40 -13.26
N VAL A 4 0.18 -21.33 -13.81
CA VAL A 4 -0.87 -21.02 -14.77
C VAL A 4 -1.94 -20.08 -14.15
N VAL A 5 -2.32 -20.33 -12.89
CA VAL A 5 -3.27 -19.45 -12.19
C VAL A 5 -2.68 -18.06 -11.98
N TYR A 6 -1.40 -17.95 -11.61
CA TYR A 6 -0.76 -16.63 -11.43
C TYR A 6 -0.68 -15.85 -12.74
N ILE A 7 -0.32 -16.52 -13.84
CA ILE A 7 -0.31 -15.91 -15.18
C ILE A 7 -1.73 -15.43 -15.54
N PHE A 8 -2.73 -16.26 -15.34
CA PHE A 8 -4.13 -15.90 -15.62
C PHE A 8 -4.59 -14.68 -14.81
N LEU A 9 -4.32 -14.66 -13.49
CA LEU A 9 -4.66 -13.52 -12.63
C LEU A 9 -3.90 -12.25 -13.04
N THR A 10 -2.63 -12.36 -13.41
CA THR A 10 -1.84 -11.22 -13.92
C THR A 10 -2.44 -10.66 -15.20
N LEU A 11 -2.77 -11.52 -16.18
CA LEU A 11 -3.41 -11.08 -17.43
C LEU A 11 -4.78 -10.44 -17.19
N PHE A 12 -5.56 -11.00 -16.25
CA PHE A 12 -6.83 -10.40 -15.83
C PHE A 12 -6.63 -9.01 -15.21
N CYS A 13 -5.66 -8.83 -14.32
CA CYS A 13 -5.34 -7.53 -13.71
C CYS A 13 -4.90 -6.50 -14.75
N ILE A 14 -4.08 -6.90 -15.73
CA ILE A 14 -3.66 -6.01 -16.81
C ILE A 14 -4.87 -5.58 -17.65
N ALA A 15 -5.73 -6.52 -18.06
CA ALA A 15 -6.93 -6.22 -18.81
C ALA A 15 -7.91 -5.32 -18.03
N PHE A 16 -8.09 -5.60 -16.73
CA PHE A 16 -8.91 -4.80 -15.84
C PHE A 16 -8.39 -3.35 -15.75
N LEU A 17 -7.10 -3.15 -15.46
CA LEU A 17 -6.52 -1.81 -15.38
C LEU A 17 -6.50 -1.10 -16.74
N ALA A 18 -6.30 -1.83 -17.84
CA ALA A 18 -6.34 -1.23 -19.18
C ALA A 18 -7.70 -0.57 -19.49
N ILE A 19 -8.77 -1.12 -18.95
CA ILE A 19 -10.14 -0.60 -19.13
C ILE A 19 -10.50 0.43 -18.05
N MET A 20 -10.12 0.19 -16.78
CA MET A 20 -10.63 0.95 -15.64
C MET A 20 -9.70 2.10 -15.22
N SER A 21 -8.39 2.02 -15.46
CA SER A 21 -7.43 3.07 -15.09
C SER A 21 -7.23 4.06 -16.23
N ALA A 22 -8.24 4.90 -16.50
CA ALA A 22 -8.24 5.81 -17.64
C ALA A 22 -7.06 6.79 -17.61
N SER A 23 -6.63 7.26 -16.43
CA SER A 23 -5.54 8.22 -16.28
C SER A 23 -4.18 7.69 -16.77
N THR A 24 -3.89 6.39 -16.57
CA THR A 24 -2.58 5.81 -16.86
C THR A 24 -2.58 4.85 -18.03
N SER A 25 -3.73 4.24 -18.33
CA SER A 25 -3.86 3.25 -19.40
C SER A 25 -3.46 3.82 -20.76
N PRO A 26 -2.68 3.07 -21.55
CA PRO A 26 -2.32 3.49 -22.91
C PRO A 26 -3.51 3.52 -23.88
N LEU A 27 -4.68 2.97 -23.50
CA LEU A 27 -5.89 3.02 -24.32
C LEU A 27 -6.54 4.42 -24.32
N PHE A 28 -6.28 5.24 -23.30
CA PHE A 28 -6.85 6.59 -23.15
C PHE A 28 -5.75 7.65 -23.27
N VAL A 29 -5.44 8.08 -24.49
CA VAL A 29 -4.24 8.90 -24.78
C VAL A 29 -4.29 10.25 -24.07
N ASP A 30 -5.41 10.96 -24.14
CA ASP A 30 -5.54 12.35 -23.69
C ASP A 30 -6.30 12.50 -22.37
N TYR A 31 -6.59 11.39 -21.68
CA TYR A 31 -7.29 11.43 -20.41
C TYR A 31 -6.32 11.59 -19.24
N CYS A 32 -6.59 12.55 -18.37
CA CYS A 32 -5.89 12.73 -17.11
C CYS A 32 -6.76 13.60 -16.19
N ASP A 33 -7.22 13.05 -15.07
CA ASP A 33 -8.10 13.73 -14.14
C ASP A 33 -7.80 13.39 -12.68
N GLY A 34 -8.34 14.19 -11.77
CA GLY A 34 -8.33 13.97 -10.33
C GLY A 34 -6.94 13.87 -9.70
N ASP A 35 -6.89 13.15 -8.59
CA ASP A 35 -5.66 12.90 -7.80
C ASP A 35 -4.55 12.26 -8.63
N SER A 36 -4.91 11.39 -9.58
CA SER A 36 -3.96 10.71 -10.46
C SER A 36 -3.11 11.69 -11.27
N SER A 37 -3.73 12.76 -11.77
CA SER A 37 -3.02 13.78 -12.55
C SER A 37 -1.97 14.50 -11.72
N ILE A 38 -2.29 14.81 -10.47
CA ILE A 38 -1.37 15.44 -9.51
C ILE A 38 -0.18 14.51 -9.22
N PHE A 39 -0.45 13.23 -8.95
CA PHE A 39 0.62 12.26 -8.64
C PHE A 39 1.55 12.05 -9.83
N MET A 40 0.99 11.97 -11.05
CA MET A 40 1.79 11.87 -12.27
C MET A 40 2.57 13.14 -12.56
N LEU A 41 1.98 14.34 -12.35
CA LEU A 41 2.69 15.62 -12.51
C LEU A 41 3.91 15.70 -11.59
N ILE A 42 3.73 15.40 -10.30
CA ILE A 42 4.82 15.39 -9.32
C ILE A 42 5.85 14.31 -9.68
N GLY A 43 5.40 13.10 -10.04
CA GLY A 43 6.29 12.02 -10.49
C GLY A 43 7.12 12.41 -11.71
N LYS A 44 6.50 13.03 -12.72
CA LYS A 44 7.20 13.58 -13.89
C LYS A 44 8.20 14.66 -13.50
N ALA A 45 7.83 15.59 -12.62
CA ALA A 45 8.72 16.64 -12.15
C ALA A 45 9.94 16.06 -11.41
N ILE A 46 9.75 15.04 -10.56
CA ILE A 46 10.86 14.31 -9.91
C ILE A 46 11.77 13.68 -10.96
N SER A 47 11.21 13.07 -12.01
CA SER A 47 12.00 12.47 -13.09
C SER A 47 12.84 13.50 -13.87
N MET A 48 12.46 14.77 -13.78
CA MET A 48 13.19 15.92 -14.36
C MET A 48 14.11 16.62 -13.34
N GLY A 49 14.37 16.01 -12.17
CA GLY A 49 15.29 16.52 -11.16
C GLY A 49 14.69 17.49 -10.14
N LYS A 50 13.36 17.67 -10.11
CA LYS A 50 12.68 18.49 -9.09
C LYS A 50 12.54 17.73 -7.77
N ASN A 51 12.38 18.45 -6.67
CA ASN A 51 12.18 17.89 -5.36
C ASN A 51 10.71 17.99 -4.95
N VAL A 52 10.13 16.84 -4.54
CA VAL A 52 8.82 16.83 -3.90
C VAL A 52 8.91 17.51 -2.54
N TYR A 53 7.81 18.16 -2.14
CA TYR A 53 7.57 18.94 -0.93
C TYR A 53 8.21 20.33 -0.90
N THR A 54 9.26 20.60 -1.64
CA THR A 54 9.87 21.93 -1.77
C THR A 54 9.47 22.64 -3.05
N ASP A 55 9.56 21.96 -4.21
CA ASP A 55 9.14 22.52 -5.50
C ASP A 55 7.63 22.31 -5.77
N TYR A 56 7.09 21.22 -5.24
CA TYR A 56 5.68 20.83 -5.37
C TYR A 56 5.19 20.29 -4.03
N PHE A 57 4.13 20.88 -3.47
CA PHE A 57 3.52 20.44 -2.23
C PHE A 57 2.34 19.50 -2.49
N ASP A 58 2.33 18.38 -1.78
CA ASP A 58 1.16 17.50 -1.60
C ASP A 58 1.33 16.75 -0.25
N HIS A 59 0.22 16.37 0.36
CA HIS A 59 0.19 15.74 1.69
C HIS A 59 0.24 14.20 1.67
N LYS A 60 0.40 13.58 0.51
CA LYS A 60 0.65 12.13 0.40
C LYS A 60 2.13 11.83 0.67
N GLY A 61 2.40 10.57 0.98
CA GLY A 61 3.75 10.10 1.29
C GLY A 61 4.64 9.95 0.04
N PRO A 62 5.98 10.01 0.24
CA PRO A 62 6.94 10.05 -0.86
C PRO A 62 6.94 8.80 -1.74
N ILE A 63 6.64 7.61 -1.20
CA ILE A 63 6.64 6.37 -1.98
C ILE A 63 5.72 6.50 -3.19
N LEU A 64 4.53 7.11 -3.03
CA LEU A 64 3.58 7.31 -4.13
C LEU A 64 4.20 8.10 -5.29
N PHE A 65 4.84 9.22 -4.98
CA PHE A 65 5.43 10.08 -5.99
C PHE A 65 6.66 9.46 -6.66
N TYR A 66 7.48 8.73 -5.88
CA TYR A 66 8.65 8.03 -6.43
C TYR A 66 8.27 6.79 -7.25
N LEU A 67 7.13 6.12 -6.98
CA LEU A 67 6.58 5.09 -7.87
C LEU A 67 6.15 5.71 -9.21
N ASN A 68 5.46 6.86 -9.18
CA ASN A 68 5.11 7.59 -10.39
C ASN A 68 6.38 8.06 -11.14
N ALA A 69 7.37 8.61 -10.43
CA ALA A 69 8.65 9.02 -11.02
C ALA A 69 9.38 7.85 -11.69
N LEU A 70 9.40 6.68 -11.03
CA LEU A 70 9.97 5.46 -11.61
C LEU A 70 9.28 5.10 -12.94
N GLY A 71 7.95 5.22 -13.00
CA GLY A 71 7.21 5.03 -14.25
C GLY A 71 7.69 5.96 -15.36
N PHE A 72 7.86 7.25 -15.08
CA PHE A 72 8.38 8.21 -16.05
C PHE A 72 9.85 7.96 -16.40
N TYR A 73 10.70 7.54 -15.47
CA TYR A 73 12.08 7.12 -15.78
C TYR A 73 12.13 5.91 -16.72
N MET A 74 11.20 4.97 -16.59
CA MET A 74 11.18 3.76 -17.42
C MET A 74 10.76 4.01 -18.87
N THR A 75 9.79 4.90 -19.11
CA THR A 75 9.16 5.02 -20.43
C THR A 75 9.02 6.45 -20.94
N GLY A 76 9.34 7.46 -20.14
CA GLY A 76 9.11 8.87 -20.46
C GLY A 76 7.62 9.27 -20.48
N SER A 77 6.70 8.37 -20.13
CA SER A 77 5.25 8.57 -20.28
C SER A 77 4.44 7.94 -19.15
N LYS A 78 3.13 8.21 -19.11
CA LYS A 78 2.18 7.60 -18.18
C LYS A 78 2.10 6.06 -18.30
N THR A 79 2.50 5.49 -19.42
CA THR A 79 2.54 4.03 -19.62
C THR A 79 3.46 3.34 -18.62
N GLY A 80 4.56 3.97 -18.19
CA GLY A 80 5.41 3.42 -17.14
C GLY A 80 4.70 3.34 -15.79
N VAL A 81 3.89 4.34 -15.47
CA VAL A 81 3.04 4.32 -14.25
C VAL A 81 2.02 3.19 -14.34
N PHE A 82 1.38 3.01 -15.50
CA PHE A 82 0.47 1.89 -15.76
C PHE A 82 1.15 0.53 -15.53
N ILE A 83 2.38 0.35 -16.01
CA ILE A 83 3.13 -0.90 -15.79
C ILE A 83 3.33 -1.16 -14.28
N ILE A 84 3.68 -0.13 -13.51
CA ILE A 84 3.85 -0.25 -12.06
C ILE A 84 2.52 -0.63 -11.38
N GLN A 85 1.40 0.01 -11.76
CA GLN A 85 0.06 -0.38 -11.26
C GLN A 85 -0.25 -1.84 -11.58
N CYS A 86 0.04 -2.31 -12.80
CA CYS A 86 -0.16 -3.70 -13.20
C CYS A 86 0.65 -4.67 -12.32
N VAL A 87 1.90 -4.33 -11.98
CA VAL A 87 2.72 -5.13 -11.08
C VAL A 87 2.11 -5.19 -9.68
N PHE A 88 1.71 -4.05 -9.11
CA PHE A 88 1.14 -3.97 -7.76
C PHE A 88 -0.18 -4.74 -7.68
N LEU A 89 -1.12 -4.53 -8.60
CA LEU A 89 -2.40 -5.25 -8.59
C LEU A 89 -2.22 -6.75 -8.84
N SER A 90 -1.30 -7.14 -9.71
CA SER A 90 -1.00 -8.57 -9.95
C SER A 90 -0.44 -9.24 -8.70
N LEU A 91 0.50 -8.63 -7.99
CA LEU A 91 1.01 -9.15 -6.73
C LEU A 91 -0.09 -9.20 -5.65
N THR A 92 -0.91 -8.17 -5.56
CA THR A 92 -2.08 -8.13 -4.67
C THR A 92 -3.01 -9.30 -4.95
N SER A 93 -3.37 -9.54 -6.21
CA SER A 93 -4.26 -10.65 -6.64
C SER A 93 -3.67 -12.02 -6.28
N ILE A 94 -2.35 -12.18 -6.37
CA ILE A 94 -1.66 -13.41 -5.95
C ILE A 94 -1.80 -13.64 -4.44
N PHE A 95 -1.65 -12.60 -3.61
CA PHE A 95 -1.86 -12.72 -2.17
C PHE A 95 -3.33 -12.94 -1.81
N MET A 96 -4.27 -12.28 -2.48
CA MET A 96 -5.71 -12.56 -2.36
C MET A 96 -6.01 -14.04 -2.68
N TYR A 97 -5.49 -14.54 -3.79
CA TYR A 97 -5.63 -15.95 -4.17
C TYR A 97 -5.03 -16.89 -3.13
N LYS A 98 -3.81 -16.62 -2.64
CA LYS A 98 -3.19 -17.45 -1.59
C LYS A 98 -4.02 -17.47 -0.31
N THR A 99 -4.65 -16.36 0.05
CA THR A 99 -5.54 -16.24 1.21
C THR A 99 -6.82 -17.06 0.99
N ALA A 100 -7.50 -16.86 -0.14
CA ALA A 100 -8.70 -17.63 -0.50
C ALA A 100 -8.43 -19.14 -0.57
N ARG A 101 -7.23 -19.55 -1.01
CA ARG A 101 -6.79 -20.95 -1.06
C ARG A 101 -6.64 -21.63 0.30
N ILE A 102 -6.66 -20.89 1.38
CA ILE A 102 -6.67 -21.47 2.73
C ILE A 102 -8.04 -22.11 3.00
N PHE A 103 -9.10 -21.52 2.50
CA PHE A 103 -10.49 -21.90 2.79
C PHE A 103 -11.21 -22.61 1.63
N ALA A 104 -10.77 -22.38 0.39
CA ALA A 104 -11.51 -22.80 -0.80
C ALA A 104 -10.64 -23.56 -1.83
N LYS A 105 -11.31 -24.31 -2.73
CA LYS A 105 -10.65 -24.97 -3.86
C LYS A 105 -10.22 -23.93 -4.91
N THR A 106 -9.32 -24.32 -5.82
CA THR A 106 -8.71 -23.44 -6.84
C THR A 106 -9.72 -22.60 -7.59
N PHE A 107 -10.78 -23.20 -8.12
CA PHE A 107 -11.78 -22.51 -8.92
C PHE A 107 -12.53 -21.43 -8.12
N ALA A 108 -13.05 -21.79 -6.95
CA ALA A 108 -13.73 -20.83 -6.06
C ALA A 108 -12.80 -19.68 -5.62
N SER A 109 -11.52 -19.99 -5.37
CA SER A 109 -10.53 -18.96 -5.03
C SER A 109 -10.26 -17.98 -6.17
N ILE A 110 -10.24 -18.45 -7.42
CA ILE A 110 -10.11 -17.57 -8.60
C ILE A 110 -11.33 -16.66 -8.71
N ILE A 111 -12.54 -17.22 -8.60
CA ILE A 111 -13.78 -16.45 -8.65
C ILE A 111 -13.80 -15.39 -7.55
N CYS A 112 -13.42 -15.75 -6.32
CA CYS A 112 -13.34 -14.82 -5.21
C CYS A 112 -12.42 -13.63 -5.53
N VAL A 113 -11.22 -13.87 -6.08
CA VAL A 113 -10.30 -12.79 -6.48
C VAL A 113 -10.90 -11.91 -7.59
N ILE A 114 -11.48 -12.53 -8.63
CA ILE A 114 -12.09 -11.78 -9.74
C ILE A 114 -13.22 -10.89 -9.24
N VAL A 115 -14.15 -11.44 -8.45
CA VAL A 115 -15.27 -10.67 -7.88
C VAL A 115 -14.76 -9.53 -7.00
N THR A 116 -13.74 -9.78 -6.19
CA THR A 116 -13.16 -8.74 -5.34
C THR A 116 -12.53 -7.61 -6.18
N ILE A 117 -11.77 -7.94 -7.23
CA ILE A 117 -11.17 -6.93 -8.12
C ILE A 117 -12.26 -6.16 -8.86
N LEU A 118 -13.30 -6.84 -9.36
CA LEU A 118 -14.43 -6.18 -10.03
C LEU A 118 -15.21 -5.26 -9.07
N ALA A 119 -15.33 -5.62 -7.80
CA ALA A 119 -15.95 -4.75 -6.80
C ALA A 119 -15.14 -3.46 -6.56
N PHE A 120 -13.82 -3.47 -6.77
CA PHE A 120 -13.02 -2.25 -6.72
C PHE A 120 -13.25 -1.29 -7.89
N ALA A 121 -13.87 -1.73 -8.98
CA ALA A 121 -14.10 -0.88 -10.16
C ALA A 121 -14.81 0.43 -9.81
N SER A 122 -15.74 0.40 -8.84
CA SER A 122 -16.46 1.59 -8.37
C SER A 122 -15.64 2.52 -7.47
N THR A 123 -14.50 2.07 -6.98
CA THR A 123 -13.65 2.81 -6.02
C THR A 123 -12.32 3.25 -6.62
N ILE A 124 -11.89 2.66 -7.73
CA ILE A 124 -10.62 2.98 -8.41
C ILE A 124 -10.71 4.34 -9.13
N SER A 125 -11.94 4.86 -9.39
CA SER A 125 -12.13 6.09 -10.16
C SER A 125 -11.34 6.00 -11.49
N ASP A 126 -10.42 6.93 -11.72
CA ASP A 126 -9.60 6.99 -12.95
C ASP A 126 -8.25 6.27 -12.83
N GLY A 127 -8.03 5.56 -11.72
CA GLY A 127 -6.81 4.79 -11.44
C GLY A 127 -5.67 5.60 -10.84
N ASN A 128 -4.57 4.89 -10.52
CA ASN A 128 -3.35 5.47 -9.92
C ASN A 128 -3.59 6.12 -8.54
N LEU A 129 -4.48 5.54 -7.74
CA LEU A 129 -4.75 6.03 -6.39
C LEU A 129 -3.77 5.45 -5.37
N SER A 130 -3.54 6.18 -4.28
CA SER A 130 -2.69 5.75 -3.17
C SER A 130 -3.12 4.42 -2.57
N GLU A 131 -4.43 4.16 -2.54
CA GLU A 131 -5.06 2.95 -2.04
C GLU A 131 -4.66 1.72 -2.84
N GLU A 132 -4.56 1.84 -4.17
CA GLU A 132 -4.17 0.74 -5.05
C GLU A 132 -2.78 0.18 -4.71
N TYR A 133 -1.83 1.07 -4.44
CA TYR A 133 -0.48 0.67 -4.04
C TYR A 133 -0.44 0.09 -2.61
N CYS A 134 -1.23 0.64 -1.69
CA CYS A 134 -1.32 0.14 -0.32
C CYS A 134 -1.95 -1.25 -0.23
N MET A 135 -2.84 -1.62 -1.15
CA MET A 135 -3.49 -2.95 -1.14
C MET A 135 -2.49 -4.10 -1.08
N LEU A 136 -1.37 -4.01 -1.80
CA LEU A 136 -0.33 -5.05 -1.75
C LEU A 136 0.23 -5.21 -0.33
N PHE A 137 0.61 -4.09 0.29
CA PHE A 137 1.18 -4.09 1.63
C PHE A 137 0.17 -4.49 2.71
N CYS A 138 -1.12 -4.29 2.47
CA CYS A 138 -2.20 -4.77 3.31
C CYS A 138 -2.43 -6.29 3.14
N MET A 139 -2.43 -6.79 1.92
CA MET A 139 -2.70 -8.20 1.65
C MET A 139 -1.61 -9.16 2.12
N ILE A 140 -0.36 -8.71 2.20
CA ILE A 140 0.74 -9.53 2.74
C ILE A 140 0.50 -9.87 4.23
N PRO A 141 0.29 -8.91 5.16
CA PRO A 141 -0.05 -9.18 6.55
C PRO A 141 -1.32 -10.03 6.71
N ILE A 142 -2.38 -9.74 5.97
CA ILE A 142 -3.61 -10.54 5.98
C ILE A 142 -3.30 -12.01 5.68
N TYR A 143 -2.59 -12.28 4.57
CA TYR A 143 -2.25 -13.64 4.20
C TYR A 143 -1.43 -14.36 5.27
N LEU A 144 -0.41 -13.69 5.81
CA LEU A 144 0.50 -14.28 6.80
C LEU A 144 -0.23 -14.56 8.13
N SER A 145 -1.07 -13.61 8.58
CA SER A 145 -1.87 -13.75 9.80
C SER A 145 -2.89 -14.89 9.67
N ILE A 146 -3.71 -14.88 8.62
CA ILE A 146 -4.72 -15.94 8.40
C ILE A 146 -4.04 -17.30 8.24
N LYS A 147 -2.94 -17.37 7.50
CA LYS A 147 -2.17 -18.62 7.34
C LYS A 147 -1.66 -19.15 8.68
N HIS A 148 -1.19 -18.27 9.57
CA HIS A 148 -0.71 -18.68 10.88
C HIS A 148 -1.86 -19.20 11.76
N ILE A 149 -2.90 -18.39 11.93
CA ILE A 149 -4.07 -18.73 12.76
C ILE A 149 -4.72 -20.05 12.30
N THR A 150 -4.80 -20.29 10.99
CA THR A 150 -5.47 -21.49 10.46
C THR A 150 -4.61 -22.74 10.51
N LYS A 151 -3.28 -22.63 10.37
CA LYS A 151 -2.39 -23.81 10.26
C LYS A 151 -1.64 -24.14 11.52
N ASN A 152 -1.41 -23.18 12.39
CA ASN A 152 -0.60 -23.32 13.59
C ASN A 152 -1.23 -22.53 14.77
N PRO A 153 -2.52 -22.79 15.12
CA PRO A 153 -3.24 -21.97 16.10
C PRO A 153 -2.58 -22.01 17.49
N ASP A 154 -1.96 -23.13 17.85
CA ASP A 154 -1.39 -23.35 19.19
C ASP A 154 0.09 -22.93 19.30
N THR A 155 0.65 -22.31 18.25
CA THR A 155 2.05 -21.87 18.27
C THR A 155 2.16 -20.35 18.37
N PRO A 156 3.21 -19.83 19.05
CA PRO A 156 3.45 -18.39 19.09
C PRO A 156 3.56 -17.78 17.70
N HIS A 157 3.12 -16.54 17.59
CA HIS A 157 3.18 -15.82 16.28
C HIS A 157 4.62 -15.68 15.81
N PRO A 158 4.96 -16.04 14.54
CA PRO A 158 6.32 -15.99 14.05
C PRO A 158 6.86 -14.56 13.99
N LYS A 159 7.93 -14.26 14.71
CA LYS A 159 8.58 -12.93 14.81
C LYS A 159 8.91 -12.33 13.45
N ARG A 160 9.32 -13.16 12.47
CA ARG A 160 9.54 -12.72 11.10
C ARG A 160 8.28 -12.14 10.43
N TYR A 161 7.07 -12.58 10.83
CA TYR A 161 5.83 -12.02 10.30
C TYR A 161 5.59 -10.62 10.89
N MET A 162 5.86 -10.44 12.18
CA MET A 162 5.78 -9.12 12.80
C MET A 162 6.74 -8.12 12.16
N PHE A 163 7.97 -8.55 11.83
CA PHE A 163 8.91 -7.72 11.06
C PHE A 163 8.33 -7.33 9.69
N VAL A 164 7.77 -8.29 8.94
CA VAL A 164 7.12 -8.01 7.65
C VAL A 164 5.93 -7.06 7.81
N TYR A 165 5.14 -7.21 8.89
CA TYR A 165 4.03 -6.29 9.17
C TYR A 165 4.54 -4.87 9.42
N GLY A 166 5.65 -4.72 10.13
CA GLY A 166 6.30 -3.42 10.34
C GLY A 166 6.75 -2.76 9.03
N VAL A 167 7.40 -3.54 8.14
CA VAL A 167 7.79 -3.05 6.80
C VAL A 167 6.55 -2.62 5.99
N CYS A 168 5.50 -3.46 5.96
CA CYS A 168 4.27 -3.14 5.24
C CYS A 168 3.54 -1.92 5.83
N PHE A 169 3.52 -1.79 7.17
CA PHE A 169 2.94 -0.64 7.85
C PHE A 169 3.66 0.66 7.47
N ALA A 170 4.99 0.65 7.52
CA ALA A 170 5.79 1.81 7.11
C ALA A 170 5.58 2.14 5.63
N ALA A 171 5.54 1.15 4.74
CA ALA A 171 5.25 1.37 3.32
C ALA A 171 3.88 2.06 3.13
N CYS A 172 2.83 1.59 3.80
CA CYS A 172 1.52 2.26 3.78
C CYS A 172 1.60 3.67 4.35
N ALA A 173 2.28 3.87 5.48
CA ALA A 173 2.40 5.20 6.11
C ALA A 173 3.11 6.20 5.20
N PHE A 174 4.14 5.77 4.45
CA PHE A 174 4.86 6.58 3.47
C PHE A 174 4.20 6.63 2.08
N ILE A 175 3.05 6.00 1.88
CA ILE A 175 2.14 6.24 0.75
C ILE A 175 1.00 7.13 1.20
N ARG A 176 0.25 6.70 2.22
CA ARG A 176 -0.85 7.41 2.86
C ARG A 176 -1.08 6.83 4.26
N ILE A 177 -0.86 7.64 5.29
CA ILE A 177 -0.81 7.17 6.68
C ILE A 177 -2.06 6.38 7.13
N ASN A 178 -3.24 6.78 6.69
CA ASN A 178 -4.51 6.16 7.09
C ASN A 178 -4.62 4.70 6.61
N ASN A 179 -3.94 4.32 5.54
CA ASN A 179 -4.04 2.98 4.96
C ASN A 179 -3.31 1.91 5.81
N GLY A 180 -2.46 2.32 6.75
CA GLY A 180 -1.78 1.41 7.69
C GLY A 180 -2.66 0.89 8.84
N ILE A 181 -3.83 1.48 9.09
CA ILE A 181 -4.70 1.18 10.25
C ILE A 181 -5.03 -0.32 10.33
N MET A 182 -5.33 -0.95 9.20
CA MET A 182 -5.67 -2.38 9.15
C MET A 182 -4.49 -3.26 9.63
N ILE A 183 -3.27 -2.91 9.27
CA ILE A 183 -2.06 -3.63 9.72
C ILE A 183 -1.90 -3.44 11.23
N GLY A 184 -2.13 -2.22 11.74
CA GLY A 184 -2.18 -1.94 13.17
C GLY A 184 -3.19 -2.82 13.91
N GLY A 185 -4.37 -3.03 13.33
CA GLY A 185 -5.39 -3.94 13.86
C GLY A 185 -4.91 -5.40 13.95
N ILE A 186 -4.24 -5.91 12.91
CA ILE A 186 -3.66 -7.28 12.92
C ILE A 186 -2.60 -7.41 14.03
N VAL A 187 -1.73 -6.41 14.15
CA VAL A 187 -0.70 -6.38 15.19
C VAL A 187 -1.33 -6.35 16.58
N LEU A 188 -2.33 -5.47 16.79
CA LEU A 188 -3.04 -5.38 18.07
C LEU A 188 -3.67 -6.69 18.47
N VAL A 189 -4.38 -7.36 17.56
CA VAL A 189 -4.99 -8.69 17.83
C VAL A 189 -3.91 -9.70 18.21
N THR A 190 -2.78 -9.72 17.50
CA THR A 190 -1.67 -10.62 17.81
C THR A 190 -1.14 -10.38 19.23
N LEU A 191 -0.90 -9.12 19.60
CA LEU A 191 -0.38 -8.75 20.92
C LEU A 191 -1.38 -9.06 22.05
N VAL A 192 -2.67 -8.79 21.82
CA VAL A 192 -3.74 -9.14 22.77
C VAL A 192 -3.80 -10.65 22.98
N THR A 193 -3.67 -11.44 21.92
CA THR A 193 -3.65 -12.91 22.01
C THR A 193 -2.44 -13.40 22.81
N ASP A 194 -1.24 -12.87 22.54
CA ASP A 194 -0.02 -13.20 23.29
C ASP A 194 -0.16 -12.83 24.76
N PHE A 195 -0.78 -11.70 25.09
CA PHE A 195 -0.99 -11.23 26.45
C PHE A 195 -2.00 -12.11 27.22
N ILE A 196 -3.13 -12.46 26.59
CA ILE A 196 -4.14 -13.36 27.18
C ILE A 196 -3.56 -14.75 27.44
N SER A 197 -2.64 -15.21 26.59
CA SER A 197 -1.94 -16.50 26.75
C SER A 197 -0.78 -16.45 27.78
N GLU A 198 -0.67 -15.36 28.53
CA GLU A 198 0.40 -15.10 29.51
C GLU A 198 1.84 -15.14 28.93
N ASN A 199 1.97 -15.01 27.61
CA ASN A 199 3.24 -15.03 26.91
C ASN A 199 3.84 -13.62 26.76
N ILE A 200 4.04 -12.90 27.87
CA ILE A 200 4.51 -11.50 27.90
C ILE A 200 5.85 -11.34 27.15
N LYS A 201 6.75 -12.32 27.26
CA LYS A 201 8.03 -12.31 26.53
C LYS A 201 7.83 -12.33 25.00
N GLU A 202 6.90 -13.15 24.52
CA GLU A 202 6.57 -13.22 23.09
C GLU A 202 5.92 -11.93 22.62
N ALA A 203 5.00 -11.35 23.39
CA ALA A 203 4.39 -10.05 23.09
C ALA A 203 5.46 -8.96 22.94
N PHE A 204 6.41 -8.87 23.89
CA PHE A 204 7.52 -7.90 23.83
C PHE A 204 8.39 -8.11 22.58
N LEU A 205 8.77 -9.35 22.28
CA LEU A 205 9.57 -9.67 21.09
C LEU A 205 8.82 -9.37 19.79
N ASN A 206 7.51 -9.58 19.76
CA ASN A 206 6.66 -9.25 18.62
C ASN A 206 6.58 -7.74 18.40
N VAL A 207 6.44 -6.92 19.46
CA VAL A 207 6.52 -5.46 19.38
C VAL A 207 7.88 -5.02 18.85
N LEU A 208 8.97 -5.56 19.41
CA LEU A 208 10.33 -5.23 18.98
C LEU A 208 10.53 -5.51 17.49
N MET A 209 10.11 -6.70 17.01
CA MET A 209 10.24 -7.07 15.61
C MET A 209 9.38 -6.20 14.69
N PHE A 210 8.18 -5.80 15.13
CA PHE A 210 7.35 -4.85 14.39
C PHE A 210 8.03 -3.49 14.26
N ILE A 211 8.58 -2.95 15.34
CA ILE A 211 9.33 -1.69 15.33
C ILE A 211 10.56 -1.80 14.43
N LEU A 212 11.33 -2.89 14.51
CA LEU A 212 12.48 -3.13 13.63
C LEU A 212 12.07 -3.17 12.16
N GLY A 213 10.90 -3.75 11.85
CA GLY A 213 10.34 -3.73 10.49
C GLY A 213 10.00 -2.31 10.02
N ILE A 214 9.39 -1.50 10.89
CA ILE A 214 9.12 -0.08 10.58
C ILE A 214 10.44 0.66 10.31
N LEU A 215 11.43 0.51 11.18
CA LEU A 215 12.71 1.18 11.04
C LEU A 215 13.45 0.74 9.77
N ALA A 216 13.40 -0.54 9.42
CA ALA A 216 14.03 -1.06 8.21
C ALA A 216 13.52 -0.39 6.92
N ALA A 217 12.23 0.01 6.88
CA ALA A 217 11.67 0.73 5.75
C ALA A 217 11.78 2.26 5.91
N ALA A 218 11.55 2.79 7.10
CA ALA A 218 11.51 4.23 7.35
C ALA A 218 12.91 4.88 7.30
N VAL A 219 13.92 4.22 7.88
CA VAL A 219 15.28 4.79 7.96
C VAL A 219 15.88 5.10 6.59
N PRO A 220 15.86 4.20 5.59
CA PRO A 220 16.35 4.53 4.25
C PRO A 220 15.63 5.71 3.60
N ILE A 221 14.30 5.81 3.78
CA ILE A 221 13.51 6.93 3.26
C ILE A 221 13.92 8.24 3.94
N CYS A 222 13.97 8.25 5.28
CA CYS A 222 14.35 9.44 6.03
C CYS A 222 15.79 9.87 5.71
N LEU A 223 16.74 8.94 5.58
CA LEU A 223 18.12 9.23 5.20
C LEU A 223 18.21 9.84 3.80
N PHE A 224 17.44 9.34 2.85
CA PHE A 224 17.39 9.91 1.51
C PHE A 224 16.96 11.39 1.53
N PHE A 225 15.89 11.73 2.27
CA PHE A 225 15.42 13.11 2.40
C PHE A 225 16.35 13.97 3.26
N LEU A 226 17.04 13.39 4.26
CA LEU A 226 18.06 14.07 5.04
C LEU A 226 19.25 14.50 4.18
N ILE A 227 19.75 13.60 3.33
CA ILE A 227 20.85 13.90 2.40
C ILE A 227 20.45 14.98 1.40
N LYS A 228 19.19 15.01 0.97
CA LYS A 228 18.63 16.06 0.12
C LYS A 228 18.36 17.39 0.84
N GLY A 229 18.46 17.45 2.17
CA GLY A 229 18.13 18.62 2.97
C GLY A 229 16.63 18.96 3.06
N THR A 230 15.73 17.99 2.72
CA THR A 230 14.27 18.19 2.65
C THR A 230 13.50 17.27 3.60
N LEU A 231 14.17 16.75 4.64
CA LEU A 231 13.54 15.82 5.60
C LEU A 231 12.41 16.49 6.39
N SER A 232 12.60 17.73 6.84
CA SER A 232 11.56 18.49 7.56
C SER A 232 10.31 18.68 6.74
N ASP A 233 10.47 19.04 5.46
CA ASP A 233 9.34 19.26 4.54
C ASP A 233 8.59 17.95 4.28
N MET A 234 9.30 16.85 4.10
CA MET A 234 8.71 15.52 3.94
C MET A 234 7.92 15.10 5.19
N ILE A 235 8.49 15.27 6.38
CA ILE A 235 7.79 14.92 7.64
C ILE A 235 6.57 15.82 7.83
N PHE A 236 6.71 17.13 7.60
CA PHE A 236 5.61 18.07 7.70
C PHE A 236 4.46 17.68 6.76
N ALA A 237 4.74 17.50 5.47
CA ALA A 237 3.72 17.18 4.48
C ALA A 237 3.07 15.81 4.72
N THR A 238 3.88 14.76 4.96
CA THR A 238 3.37 13.39 5.05
C THR A 238 2.63 13.12 6.36
N PHE A 239 3.05 13.73 7.47
CA PHE A 239 2.51 13.42 8.80
C PHE A 239 1.83 14.61 9.45
N THR A 240 2.54 15.71 9.70
CA THR A 240 2.02 16.85 10.48
C THR A 240 0.81 17.47 9.82
N PHE A 241 0.88 17.76 8.53
CA PHE A 241 -0.22 18.37 7.78
C PHE A 241 -1.49 17.51 7.78
N ASN A 242 -1.35 16.18 7.67
CA ASN A 242 -2.51 15.29 7.73
C ASN A 242 -3.21 15.30 9.10
N PHE A 243 -2.44 15.43 10.21
CA PHE A 243 -3.03 15.57 11.53
C PHE A 243 -3.74 16.93 11.73
N MET A 244 -3.15 18.01 11.23
CA MET A 244 -3.77 19.35 11.26
C MET A 244 -5.07 19.37 10.46
N TYR A 245 -5.06 18.87 9.24
CA TYR A 245 -6.23 18.77 8.37
C TYR A 245 -7.37 17.94 9.00
N ALA A 246 -7.04 16.82 9.63
CA ALA A 246 -8.03 16.00 10.33
C ALA A 246 -8.63 16.72 11.55
N SER A 247 -7.88 17.56 12.27
CA SER A 247 -8.34 18.32 13.43
C SER A 247 -9.26 19.47 13.02
N GLU A 248 -8.96 20.18 11.93
CA GLU A 248 -9.77 21.28 11.40
C GLU A 248 -11.12 20.78 10.86
N GLY A 249 -11.12 19.70 10.07
CA GLY A 249 -12.36 19.09 9.58
C GLY A 249 -13.28 18.55 10.70
N SER A 250 -12.71 18.23 11.87
CA SER A 250 -13.49 17.86 13.06
C SER A 250 -14.07 19.08 13.79
N ALA A 251 -13.38 20.20 13.77
CA ALA A 251 -13.82 21.45 14.38
C ALA A 251 -15.00 22.10 13.61
N GLU A 252 -14.94 22.10 12.29
CA GLU A 252 -16.04 22.61 11.45
C GLU A 252 -17.34 21.80 11.60
N LYS A 253 -17.24 20.46 11.72
CA LYS A 253 -18.41 19.61 11.99
C LYS A 253 -19.06 19.88 13.35
N ASN A 254 -18.27 20.27 14.36
CA ASN A 254 -18.78 20.55 15.70
C ASN A 254 -19.31 21.99 15.84
N SER A 255 -18.96 22.90 14.94
CA SER A 255 -19.46 24.30 14.95
C SER A 255 -20.71 24.48 14.12
N GLY A 256 -21.15 23.49 13.36
CA GLY A 256 -22.37 23.50 12.52
C GLY A 256 -23.54 22.70 13.10
N ALA A 257 -23.47 22.24 14.36
CA ALA A 257 -24.54 21.59 15.13
C ALA A 257 -24.99 22.52 16.29
#